data_afcceeae91925eed5e3705cd10bb663c
#
_entry.id   afcceeae91925eed5e3705cd10bb663c
#
_cell.length_a   1.000
_cell.length_b   1.000
_cell.length_c   1.000
_cell.angle_alpha   90.00
_cell.angle_beta   90.00
_cell.angle_gamma   90.00
#
_symmetry.space_group_name_H-M   'P 1'
#
loop_
_entity.id
_entity.type
_entity.pdbx_description
1 polymer ?
#
loop_
_entity_poly.entity_id
_entity_poly.type
_entity_poly.pdbx_seq_one_letter_code
_entity_poly.pdbx_strand_id
1 'polypeptide(L)'
;MISTMLISYDGAAEARGREFPVGEFNIQLNANQSWDTADVSLAGLQQKDLLNADLVNAIESMDGVTGTKRWYYTDAEYRVNDYDDNWIYGFAKEDVSVLEENLIAGTVDHHELVSKNGIILIKDTAENLSLSAQLGDEVKVDFLTKDGQTITKSYTIMGIVSNFNHPAFNMCFAMPEELMNEACKMDCSGTISVISEPDKADTIEASLNQLIDGNSDLVMDTIEESITYYSRNQQLPFGALLIVAIIVVCFSFINLVNTTITNFLSRRQEIGMLQAIGLSKRQLMKMLCYEGMLYSAFATLVTLLLGAGLGFLCVQAMKTMNPYFDYSFPWLVILLYLAILLIVQFILISYTTGSLRKKSLVEQIRVTE
;
A
#
# COMPACT_ATOMS: atom_id res chain seq x y z
N MET A 1 4.52 8.95 12.94
CA MET A 1 3.42 9.17 11.99
C MET A 1 3.92 9.22 10.54
N ILE A 2 4.61 10.28 10.08
CA ILE A 2 5.04 10.40 8.66
C ILE A 2 5.90 9.22 8.21
N SER A 3 6.90 8.81 9.00
CA SER A 3 7.74 7.64 8.69
C SER A 3 6.95 6.33 8.62
N THR A 4 5.96 6.16 9.48
CA THR A 4 5.06 5.00 9.45
C THR A 4 4.24 4.98 8.16
N MET A 5 3.70 6.14 7.78
CA MET A 5 2.95 6.28 6.53
C MET A 5 3.83 5.97 5.31
N LEU A 6 5.06 6.48 5.26
CA LEU A 6 5.99 6.21 4.15
C LEU A 6 6.30 4.71 4.00
N ILE A 7 6.61 4.03 5.10
CA ILE A 7 6.91 2.59 5.07
C ILE A 7 5.68 1.77 4.67
N SER A 8 4.51 2.10 5.23
CA SER A 8 3.25 1.44 4.87
C SER A 8 2.89 1.66 3.40
N TYR A 9 3.34 2.74 2.83
CA TYR A 9 3.10 3.12 1.46
C TYR A 9 3.96 2.33 0.46
N ASP A 10 5.24 2.17 0.77
CA ASP A 10 6.12 1.32 -0.05
C ASP A 10 5.61 -0.13 -0.05
N GLY A 11 5.16 -0.63 1.11
CA GLY A 11 4.53 -1.94 1.22
C GLY A 11 3.22 -2.06 0.42
N ALA A 12 2.40 -1.00 0.42
CA ALA A 12 1.17 -0.98 -0.37
C ALA A 12 1.45 -0.94 -1.88
N ALA A 13 2.50 -0.23 -2.31
CA ALA A 13 2.92 -0.22 -3.71
C ALA A 13 3.40 -1.60 -4.18
N GLU A 14 4.19 -2.28 -3.35
CA GLU A 14 4.62 -3.65 -3.62
C GLU A 14 3.43 -4.61 -3.68
N ALA A 15 2.53 -4.55 -2.70
CA ALA A 15 1.34 -5.40 -2.66
C ALA A 15 0.43 -5.18 -3.87
N ARG A 16 0.26 -3.91 -4.30
CA ARG A 16 -0.54 -3.59 -5.48
C ARG A 16 0.16 -3.98 -6.79
N GLY A 17 1.48 -3.86 -6.87
CA GLY A 17 2.24 -4.35 -8.02
C GLY A 17 2.16 -5.87 -8.19
N ARG A 18 1.79 -6.57 -7.12
CA ARG A 18 1.48 -8.00 -7.10
C ARG A 18 -0.04 -8.27 -7.12
N GLU A 19 -0.81 -7.44 -7.82
CA GLU A 19 -2.27 -7.60 -7.92
C GLU A 19 -2.66 -8.98 -8.44
N PHE A 20 -1.87 -9.50 -9.39
CA PHE A 20 -1.93 -10.91 -9.78
C PHE A 20 -0.89 -11.68 -8.96
N PRO A 21 -1.28 -12.37 -7.87
CA PRO A 21 -0.33 -12.91 -6.90
C PRO A 21 0.41 -14.16 -7.38
N VAL A 22 0.17 -14.57 -8.61
CA VAL A 22 0.73 -15.79 -9.21
C VAL A 22 1.48 -15.43 -10.48
N GLY A 23 2.72 -15.90 -10.60
CA GLY A 23 3.57 -15.71 -11.78
C GLY A 23 4.36 -14.40 -11.80
N GLU A 24 5.42 -14.36 -12.58
CA GLU A 24 6.29 -13.20 -12.78
C GLU A 24 5.85 -12.32 -13.94
N PHE A 25 5.12 -12.86 -14.91
CA PHE A 25 4.65 -12.17 -16.11
C PHE A 25 3.14 -12.25 -16.23
N ASN A 26 2.52 -11.19 -16.69
CA ASN A 26 1.10 -11.12 -16.95
C ASN A 26 0.84 -10.67 -18.39
N ILE A 27 0.21 -11.52 -19.19
CA ILE A 27 -0.27 -11.16 -20.53
C ILE A 27 -1.74 -10.76 -20.41
N GLN A 28 -2.05 -9.54 -20.75
CA GLN A 28 -3.37 -8.93 -20.57
C GLN A 28 -3.95 -8.44 -21.88
N LEU A 29 -5.27 -8.42 -21.96
CA LEU A 29 -5.97 -7.68 -22.99
C LEU A 29 -5.73 -6.17 -22.78
N ASN A 30 -5.24 -5.50 -23.84
CA ASN A 30 -4.94 -4.08 -23.81
C ASN A 30 -6.23 -3.26 -23.92
N ALA A 31 -7.09 -3.35 -22.93
CA ALA A 31 -8.23 -2.46 -22.78
C ALA A 31 -7.67 -1.11 -22.35
N ASN A 32 -7.56 -0.17 -23.30
CA ASN A 32 -6.95 1.13 -23.09
C ASN A 32 -7.72 1.86 -21.97
N GLN A 33 -7.20 1.83 -20.74
CA GLN A 33 -7.76 2.46 -19.55
C GLN A 33 -7.56 3.97 -19.53
N SER A 34 -7.39 4.58 -20.68
CA SER A 34 -7.46 6.03 -20.80
C SER A 34 -8.91 6.44 -20.64
N TRP A 35 -9.25 7.03 -19.51
CA TRP A 35 -10.59 7.57 -19.17
C TRP A 35 -11.14 8.53 -20.24
N ASP A 36 -10.30 8.98 -21.15
CA ASP A 36 -10.66 9.94 -22.20
C ASP A 36 -10.91 9.32 -23.60
N THR A 37 -10.60 8.04 -23.82
CA THR A 37 -10.77 7.38 -25.13
C THR A 37 -11.33 5.97 -24.96
N ALA A 38 -12.64 5.89 -24.67
CA ALA A 38 -13.39 4.64 -24.50
C ALA A 38 -13.65 3.90 -25.84
N ASP A 39 -12.65 3.82 -26.73
CA ASP A 39 -12.84 3.22 -28.05
C ASP A 39 -12.73 1.69 -28.06
N VAL A 40 -12.22 1.05 -27.00
CA VAL A 40 -12.10 -0.41 -26.94
C VAL A 40 -12.49 -0.92 -25.55
N SER A 41 -13.69 -1.48 -25.43
CA SER A 41 -14.11 -2.15 -24.19
C SER A 41 -13.39 -3.48 -24.02
N LEU A 42 -13.19 -3.92 -22.77
CA LEU A 42 -12.61 -5.22 -22.45
C LEU A 42 -13.42 -6.36 -23.09
N ALA A 43 -14.76 -6.30 -22.96
CA ALA A 43 -15.63 -7.28 -23.59
C ALA A 43 -15.48 -7.32 -25.10
N GLY A 44 -15.25 -6.17 -25.76
CA GLY A 44 -14.94 -6.09 -27.20
C GLY A 44 -13.64 -6.79 -27.57
N LEU A 45 -12.61 -6.73 -26.73
CA LEU A 45 -11.36 -7.48 -26.93
C LEU A 45 -11.56 -8.98 -26.67
N GLN A 46 -12.35 -9.36 -25.68
CA GLN A 46 -12.68 -10.76 -25.37
C GLN A 46 -13.44 -11.44 -26.50
N GLN A 47 -14.25 -10.71 -27.26
CA GLN A 47 -14.92 -11.23 -28.49
C GLN A 47 -13.91 -11.74 -29.53
N LYS A 48 -12.67 -11.20 -29.55
CA LYS A 48 -11.61 -11.62 -30.46
C LYS A 48 -10.93 -12.93 -30.06
N ASP A 49 -11.22 -13.43 -28.84
CA ASP A 49 -10.68 -14.69 -28.29
C ASP A 49 -9.14 -14.77 -28.34
N LEU A 50 -8.48 -13.68 -27.92
CA LEU A 50 -7.02 -13.56 -28.00
C LEU A 50 -6.29 -14.39 -26.96
N LEU A 51 -6.87 -14.54 -25.75
CA LEU A 51 -6.31 -15.34 -24.66
C LEU A 51 -6.79 -16.80 -24.71
N ASN A 52 -6.86 -17.38 -25.91
CA ASN A 52 -7.39 -18.71 -26.15
C ASN A 52 -6.45 -19.84 -25.72
N ALA A 53 -6.91 -21.09 -25.85
CA ALA A 53 -6.15 -22.27 -25.49
C ALA A 53 -4.84 -22.43 -26.29
N ASP A 54 -4.81 -21.96 -27.55
CA ASP A 54 -3.60 -22.07 -28.39
C ASP A 54 -2.49 -21.17 -27.84
N LEU A 55 -2.81 -19.95 -27.40
CA LEU A 55 -1.87 -19.06 -26.76
C LEU A 55 -1.35 -19.68 -25.46
N VAL A 56 -2.25 -20.20 -24.60
CA VAL A 56 -1.86 -20.86 -23.34
C VAL A 56 -0.93 -22.04 -23.60
N ASN A 57 -1.26 -22.92 -24.55
CA ASN A 57 -0.41 -24.06 -24.92
C ASN A 57 0.96 -23.61 -25.46
N ALA A 58 1.01 -22.53 -26.24
CA ALA A 58 2.27 -21.98 -26.72
C ALA A 58 3.15 -21.48 -25.55
N ILE A 59 2.55 -20.80 -24.57
CA ILE A 59 3.25 -20.32 -23.36
C ILE A 59 3.74 -21.53 -22.54
N GLU A 60 2.88 -22.48 -22.26
CA GLU A 60 3.22 -23.67 -21.44
C GLU A 60 4.26 -24.58 -22.08
N SER A 61 4.43 -24.51 -23.41
CA SER A 61 5.47 -25.23 -24.14
C SER A 61 6.86 -24.59 -24.07
N MET A 62 6.97 -23.37 -23.55
CA MET A 62 8.26 -22.66 -23.42
C MET A 62 9.12 -23.30 -22.33
N ASP A 63 10.42 -23.46 -22.61
CA ASP A 63 11.37 -23.99 -21.63
C ASP A 63 11.50 -23.04 -20.43
N GLY A 64 11.23 -23.54 -19.22
CA GLY A 64 11.26 -22.81 -17.97
C GLY A 64 9.91 -22.27 -17.51
N VAL A 65 8.84 -22.38 -18.29
CA VAL A 65 7.48 -22.13 -17.82
C VAL A 65 7.02 -23.34 -17.01
N THR A 66 6.59 -23.12 -15.77
CA THR A 66 6.13 -24.17 -14.85
C THR A 66 4.61 -24.25 -14.75
N GLY A 67 3.90 -23.22 -15.21
CA GLY A 67 2.45 -23.18 -15.26
C GLY A 67 1.89 -21.83 -15.67
N THR A 68 0.59 -21.80 -15.88
CA THR A 68 -0.15 -20.59 -16.17
C THR A 68 -1.39 -20.53 -15.28
N LYS A 69 -1.86 -19.29 -15.00
CA LYS A 69 -3.14 -19.06 -14.35
C LYS A 69 -3.93 -18.02 -15.12
N ARG A 70 -5.21 -18.32 -15.38
CA ARG A 70 -6.13 -17.37 -16.00
C ARG A 70 -6.91 -16.58 -14.94
N TRP A 71 -7.15 -15.32 -15.25
CA TRP A 71 -7.95 -14.43 -14.43
C TRP A 71 -9.11 -13.92 -15.25
N TYR A 72 -10.32 -14.09 -14.71
CA TYR A 72 -11.56 -13.82 -15.41
C TYR A 72 -12.19 -12.55 -14.87
N TYR A 73 -12.47 -11.61 -15.74
CA TYR A 73 -13.20 -10.38 -15.44
C TYR A 73 -13.69 -9.77 -16.74
N THR A 74 -14.81 -9.06 -16.70
CA THR A 74 -15.39 -8.45 -17.90
C THR A 74 -16.14 -7.19 -17.57
N ASP A 75 -16.39 -6.36 -18.59
CA ASP A 75 -17.29 -5.23 -18.49
C ASP A 75 -18.71 -5.77 -18.23
N ALA A 76 -19.35 -5.27 -17.17
CA ALA A 76 -20.68 -5.66 -16.81
C ALA A 76 -21.38 -4.52 -16.07
N GLU A 77 -22.43 -3.97 -16.64
CA GLU A 77 -23.22 -2.96 -15.96
C GLU A 77 -24.14 -3.64 -14.94
N TYR A 78 -24.07 -3.22 -13.68
CA TYR A 78 -25.01 -3.67 -12.67
C TYR A 78 -25.57 -2.51 -11.86
N ARG A 79 -26.85 -2.63 -11.49
CA ARG A 79 -27.54 -1.66 -10.67
C ARG A 79 -28.03 -2.28 -9.39
N VAL A 80 -27.56 -1.68 -8.29
CA VAL A 80 -28.05 -1.99 -6.96
C VAL A 80 -28.28 -0.68 -6.23
N ASN A 81 -29.53 -0.38 -5.88
CA ASN A 81 -29.90 0.79 -5.08
C ASN A 81 -29.30 2.14 -5.58
N ASP A 82 -29.43 2.45 -6.86
CA ASP A 82 -28.92 3.67 -7.53
C ASP A 82 -27.39 3.73 -7.73
N TYR A 83 -26.67 2.64 -7.49
CA TYR A 83 -25.25 2.54 -7.80
C TYR A 83 -25.06 1.76 -9.11
N ASP A 84 -24.29 2.34 -10.04
CA ASP A 84 -23.89 1.72 -11.31
C ASP A 84 -22.36 1.49 -11.26
N ASP A 85 -21.90 0.29 -11.62
CA ASP A 85 -20.48 -0.04 -11.82
C ASP A 85 -20.35 -0.93 -13.06
N ASN A 86 -19.15 -1.00 -13.61
CA ASN A 86 -18.94 -1.51 -14.96
C ASN A 86 -18.08 -2.76 -15.02
N TRP A 87 -17.72 -3.37 -13.88
CA TRP A 87 -16.79 -4.52 -13.87
C TRP A 87 -17.26 -5.58 -12.89
N ILE A 88 -17.16 -6.84 -13.29
CA ILE A 88 -17.39 -8.00 -12.42
C ILE A 88 -16.23 -8.99 -12.55
N TYR A 89 -15.89 -9.63 -11.46
CA TYR A 89 -14.82 -10.61 -11.38
C TYR A 89 -15.36 -12.04 -11.47
N GLY A 90 -14.69 -12.88 -12.28
CA GLY A 90 -14.95 -14.32 -12.36
C GLY A 90 -13.87 -15.09 -11.59
N PHE A 91 -14.26 -15.90 -10.61
CA PHE A 91 -13.30 -16.74 -9.89
C PHE A 91 -13.39 -18.19 -10.34
N ALA A 92 -12.21 -18.81 -10.44
CA ALA A 92 -12.10 -20.22 -10.75
C ALA A 92 -12.33 -21.07 -9.49
N LYS A 93 -12.64 -22.35 -9.67
CA LYS A 93 -12.85 -23.28 -8.56
C LYS A 93 -11.66 -23.37 -7.60
N GLU A 94 -10.46 -23.16 -8.07
CA GLU A 94 -9.22 -23.14 -7.27
C GLU A 94 -9.11 -21.93 -6.34
N ASP A 95 -9.83 -20.84 -6.63
CA ASP A 95 -9.81 -19.62 -5.83
C ASP A 95 -10.75 -19.70 -4.60
N VAL A 96 -11.60 -20.72 -4.52
CA VAL A 96 -12.60 -20.90 -3.45
C VAL A 96 -11.95 -20.91 -2.06
N SER A 97 -10.78 -21.52 -1.91
CA SER A 97 -10.08 -21.54 -0.60
C SER A 97 -9.71 -20.14 -0.10
N VAL A 98 -9.32 -19.26 -0.99
CA VAL A 98 -9.00 -17.86 -0.64
C VAL A 98 -10.26 -17.09 -0.26
N LEU A 99 -11.37 -17.37 -0.95
CA LEU A 99 -12.66 -16.77 -0.63
C LEU A 99 -13.21 -17.27 0.72
N GLU A 100 -13.04 -18.58 1.03
CA GLU A 100 -13.44 -19.17 2.31
C GLU A 100 -12.70 -18.55 3.50
N GLU A 101 -11.38 -18.31 3.38
CA GLU A 101 -10.57 -17.66 4.41
C GLU A 101 -11.05 -16.24 4.75
N ASN A 102 -11.70 -15.57 3.81
CA ASN A 102 -12.18 -14.19 3.93
C ASN A 102 -13.71 -14.10 4.05
N LEU A 103 -14.41 -15.21 4.22
CA LEU A 103 -15.87 -15.27 4.30
C LEU A 103 -16.39 -14.62 5.59
N ILE A 104 -17.28 -13.65 5.44
CA ILE A 104 -17.98 -12.97 6.56
C ILE A 104 -19.34 -13.60 6.81
N ALA A 105 -20.10 -13.87 5.73
CA ALA A 105 -21.45 -14.41 5.83
C ALA A 105 -21.86 -15.16 4.57
N GLY A 106 -22.78 -16.12 4.68
CA GLY A 106 -23.30 -16.90 3.57
C GLY A 106 -22.38 -18.05 3.17
N THR A 107 -22.26 -18.30 1.87
CA THR A 107 -21.48 -19.40 1.29
C THR A 107 -20.65 -18.92 0.11
N VAL A 108 -19.51 -19.57 -0.11
CA VAL A 108 -18.66 -19.43 -1.30
C VAL A 108 -18.48 -20.80 -1.99
N ASP A 109 -19.30 -21.79 -1.63
CA ASP A 109 -19.29 -23.09 -2.29
C ASP A 109 -19.58 -22.94 -3.78
N HIS A 110 -18.60 -23.28 -4.61
CA HIS A 110 -18.64 -23.09 -6.05
C HIS A 110 -19.82 -23.81 -6.72
N HIS A 111 -20.10 -25.05 -6.31
CA HIS A 111 -21.19 -25.83 -6.90
C HIS A 111 -22.56 -25.24 -6.52
N GLU A 112 -22.69 -24.76 -5.28
CA GLU A 112 -23.92 -24.13 -4.82
C GLU A 112 -24.18 -22.80 -5.54
N LEU A 113 -23.13 -21.97 -5.70
CA LEU A 113 -23.21 -20.70 -6.44
C LEU A 113 -23.60 -20.93 -7.91
N VAL A 114 -22.96 -21.86 -8.60
CA VAL A 114 -23.30 -22.18 -10.00
C VAL A 114 -24.74 -22.68 -10.12
N SER A 115 -25.17 -23.58 -9.25
CA SER A 115 -26.51 -24.19 -9.34
C SER A 115 -27.66 -23.21 -9.05
N LYS A 116 -27.41 -22.15 -8.27
CA LYS A 116 -28.42 -21.18 -7.81
C LYS A 116 -28.27 -19.80 -8.41
N ASN A 117 -27.41 -19.60 -9.39
CA ASN A 117 -27.05 -18.28 -9.93
C ASN A 117 -26.60 -17.32 -8.81
N GLY A 118 -25.68 -17.79 -7.97
CA GLY A 118 -25.17 -17.04 -6.84
C GLY A 118 -23.98 -16.16 -7.19
N ILE A 119 -23.89 -14.99 -6.55
CA ILE A 119 -22.74 -14.10 -6.60
C ILE A 119 -22.26 -13.78 -5.19
N ILE A 120 -21.03 -13.28 -5.09
CA ILE A 120 -20.38 -12.89 -3.85
C ILE A 120 -20.24 -11.37 -3.84
N LEU A 121 -20.58 -10.73 -2.70
CA LEU A 121 -20.34 -9.31 -2.44
C LEU A 121 -18.98 -9.14 -1.76
N ILE A 122 -18.15 -8.26 -2.29
CA ILE A 122 -16.89 -7.83 -1.66
C ILE A 122 -17.21 -6.60 -0.81
N LYS A 123 -17.35 -6.83 0.49
CA LYS A 123 -17.92 -5.88 1.44
C LYS A 123 -17.21 -4.53 1.49
N ASP A 124 -15.89 -4.55 1.64
CA ASP A 124 -15.14 -3.31 1.87
C ASP A 124 -15.15 -2.42 0.62
N THR A 125 -15.08 -3.01 -0.57
CA THR A 125 -15.22 -2.28 -1.84
C THR A 125 -16.63 -1.70 -1.99
N ALA A 126 -17.65 -2.51 -1.71
CA ALA A 126 -19.04 -2.06 -1.76
C ALA A 126 -19.30 -0.91 -0.77
N GLU A 127 -18.79 -1.00 0.46
CA GLU A 127 -18.91 0.07 1.48
C GLU A 127 -18.17 1.34 1.04
N ASN A 128 -16.97 1.24 0.48
CA ASN A 128 -16.21 2.38 -0.03
C ASN A 128 -16.93 3.12 -1.17
N LEU A 129 -17.64 2.38 -2.00
CA LEU A 129 -18.44 2.91 -3.10
C LEU A 129 -19.88 3.26 -2.69
N SER A 130 -20.20 3.17 -1.39
CA SER A 130 -21.52 3.44 -0.82
C SER A 130 -22.63 2.51 -1.35
N LEU A 131 -22.24 1.32 -1.84
CA LEU A 131 -23.18 0.29 -2.26
C LEU A 131 -23.79 -0.39 -1.03
N SER A 132 -25.11 -0.26 -0.86
CA SER A 132 -25.84 -0.93 0.21
C SER A 132 -26.50 -2.20 -0.33
N ALA A 133 -25.86 -3.35 -0.14
CA ALA A 133 -26.38 -4.65 -0.54
C ALA A 133 -26.22 -5.67 0.61
N GLN A 134 -27.12 -6.64 0.69
CA GLN A 134 -27.18 -7.63 1.77
C GLN A 134 -27.29 -9.05 1.20
N LEU A 135 -26.98 -10.02 2.06
CA LEU A 135 -27.15 -11.44 1.73
C LEU A 135 -28.61 -11.72 1.37
N GLY A 136 -28.82 -12.35 0.21
CA GLY A 136 -30.12 -12.67 -0.33
C GLY A 136 -30.72 -11.63 -1.29
N ASP A 137 -30.09 -10.46 -1.42
CA ASP A 137 -30.53 -9.45 -2.40
C ASP A 137 -30.31 -9.95 -3.83
N GLU A 138 -31.21 -9.52 -4.73
CA GLU A 138 -31.11 -9.80 -6.16
C GLU A 138 -30.36 -8.66 -6.87
N VAL A 139 -29.36 -9.04 -7.66
CA VAL A 139 -28.57 -8.12 -8.49
C VAL A 139 -28.83 -8.43 -9.95
N LYS A 140 -29.21 -7.42 -10.72
CA LYS A 140 -29.33 -7.52 -12.18
C LYS A 140 -28.04 -7.04 -12.81
N VAL A 141 -27.48 -7.87 -13.67
CA VAL A 141 -26.21 -7.63 -14.34
C VAL A 141 -26.42 -7.69 -15.85
N ASP A 142 -26.01 -6.65 -16.54
CA ASP A 142 -26.03 -6.54 -17.98
C ASP A 142 -24.68 -6.92 -18.56
N PHE A 143 -24.62 -7.96 -19.35
CA PHE A 143 -23.41 -8.47 -20.00
C PHE A 143 -23.43 -8.21 -21.49
N LEU A 144 -22.28 -7.86 -22.05
CA LEU A 144 -22.06 -7.87 -23.49
C LEU A 144 -21.73 -9.31 -23.95
N THR A 145 -22.51 -9.85 -24.87
CA THR A 145 -22.29 -11.20 -25.42
C THR A 145 -21.29 -11.18 -26.58
N LYS A 146 -20.80 -12.38 -26.98
CA LYS A 146 -19.94 -12.56 -28.15
C LYS A 146 -20.53 -11.95 -29.43
N ASP A 147 -21.86 -11.95 -29.56
CA ASP A 147 -22.55 -11.42 -30.73
C ASP A 147 -22.80 -9.90 -30.64
N GLY A 148 -22.23 -9.22 -29.65
CA GLY A 148 -22.40 -7.77 -29.44
C GLY A 148 -23.78 -7.36 -28.92
N GLN A 149 -24.56 -8.30 -28.37
CA GLN A 149 -25.86 -8.03 -27.75
C GLN A 149 -25.71 -7.88 -26.24
N THR A 150 -26.41 -6.92 -25.65
CA THR A 150 -26.51 -6.84 -24.19
C THR A 150 -27.62 -7.74 -23.70
N ILE A 151 -27.30 -8.58 -22.71
CA ILE A 151 -28.28 -9.44 -22.03
C ILE A 151 -28.31 -9.13 -20.55
N THR A 152 -29.48 -9.10 -19.93
CA THR A 152 -29.65 -8.94 -18.49
C THR A 152 -29.87 -10.31 -17.85
N LYS A 153 -29.09 -10.63 -16.83
CA LYS A 153 -29.30 -11.80 -15.97
C LYS A 153 -29.43 -11.36 -14.50
N SER A 154 -30.23 -12.10 -13.74
CA SER A 154 -30.41 -11.88 -12.30
C SER A 154 -29.61 -12.90 -11.52
N TYR A 155 -28.92 -12.41 -10.49
CA TYR A 155 -28.11 -13.19 -9.56
C TYR A 155 -28.52 -12.89 -8.13
N THR A 156 -28.32 -13.85 -7.22
CA THR A 156 -28.58 -13.65 -5.78
C THR A 156 -27.27 -13.56 -5.03
N ILE A 157 -27.13 -12.58 -4.13
CA ILE A 157 -25.98 -12.47 -3.25
C ILE A 157 -26.04 -13.62 -2.24
N MET A 158 -25.16 -14.61 -2.39
CA MET A 158 -25.11 -15.80 -1.55
C MET A 158 -23.93 -15.82 -0.59
N GLY A 159 -22.90 -15.00 -0.83
CA GLY A 159 -21.74 -14.86 0.02
C GLY A 159 -21.34 -13.40 0.18
N ILE A 160 -20.77 -13.06 1.35
CA ILE A 160 -20.14 -11.77 1.62
C ILE A 160 -18.74 -12.04 2.13
N VAL A 161 -17.73 -11.50 1.45
CA VAL A 161 -16.32 -11.63 1.81
C VAL A 161 -15.73 -10.25 2.17
N SER A 162 -14.70 -10.26 3.04
CA SER A 162 -13.88 -9.06 3.25
C SER A 162 -12.90 -8.88 2.10
N ASN A 163 -12.31 -7.69 2.00
CA ASN A 163 -11.23 -7.46 1.06
C ASN A 163 -10.01 -8.35 1.36
N PHE A 164 -9.38 -8.82 0.31
CA PHE A 164 -8.16 -9.61 0.34
C PHE A 164 -7.28 -9.23 -0.85
N ASN A 165 -6.00 -9.58 -0.81
CA ASN A 165 -5.07 -9.28 -1.89
C ASN A 165 -5.36 -10.18 -3.11
N HIS A 166 -6.21 -9.70 -4.00
CA HIS A 166 -6.68 -10.42 -5.17
C HIS A 166 -7.17 -9.43 -6.25
N PRO A 167 -7.14 -9.78 -7.55
CA PRO A 167 -7.64 -8.91 -8.62
C PRO A 167 -9.09 -8.46 -8.46
N ALA A 168 -9.92 -9.27 -7.79
CA ALA A 168 -11.31 -8.92 -7.47
C ALA A 168 -11.46 -7.70 -6.53
N PHE A 169 -10.39 -7.25 -5.91
CA PHE A 169 -10.41 -6.19 -4.88
C PHE A 169 -11.09 -4.89 -5.32
N ASN A 170 -10.91 -4.48 -6.57
CA ASN A 170 -11.50 -3.25 -7.08
C ASN A 170 -12.95 -3.41 -7.55
N MET A 171 -13.53 -4.60 -7.41
CA MET A 171 -14.88 -4.92 -7.89
C MET A 171 -15.82 -5.19 -6.72
N CYS A 172 -17.09 -4.77 -6.84
CA CYS A 172 -18.08 -5.01 -5.79
C CYS A 172 -18.55 -6.45 -5.76
N PHE A 173 -18.57 -7.12 -6.90
CA PHE A 173 -19.10 -8.47 -7.04
C PHE A 173 -18.10 -9.42 -7.69
N ALA A 174 -18.14 -10.67 -7.21
CA ALA A 174 -17.46 -11.80 -7.81
C ALA A 174 -18.45 -12.96 -8.05
N MET A 175 -18.23 -13.73 -9.12
CA MET A 175 -19.06 -14.87 -9.48
C MET A 175 -18.21 -16.02 -10.02
N PRO A 176 -18.69 -17.28 -10.02
CA PRO A 176 -18.02 -18.37 -10.72
C PRO A 176 -17.80 -18.04 -12.21
N GLU A 177 -16.58 -18.32 -12.73
CA GLU A 177 -16.26 -18.00 -14.12
C GLU A 177 -17.17 -18.71 -15.12
N GLU A 178 -17.69 -19.92 -14.78
CA GLU A 178 -18.62 -20.61 -15.65
C GLU A 178 -19.93 -19.83 -15.86
N LEU A 179 -20.46 -19.21 -14.80
CA LEU A 179 -21.67 -18.39 -14.93
C LEU A 179 -21.43 -17.15 -15.78
N MET A 180 -20.22 -16.56 -15.66
CA MET A 180 -19.82 -15.41 -16.46
C MET A 180 -19.67 -15.80 -17.93
N ASN A 181 -18.91 -16.84 -18.22
CA ASN A 181 -18.68 -17.35 -19.57
C ASN A 181 -20.00 -17.79 -20.24
N GLU A 182 -20.89 -18.44 -19.49
CA GLU A 182 -22.23 -18.79 -19.99
C GLU A 182 -23.07 -17.55 -20.33
N ALA A 183 -23.02 -16.52 -19.46
CA ALA A 183 -23.75 -15.28 -19.70
C ALA A 183 -23.23 -14.58 -20.96
N CYS A 184 -21.92 -14.38 -21.06
CA CYS A 184 -21.29 -13.70 -22.18
C CYS A 184 -21.22 -14.54 -23.46
N LYS A 185 -21.41 -15.87 -23.38
CA LYS A 185 -21.22 -16.84 -24.46
C LYS A 185 -19.81 -16.78 -25.07
N MET A 186 -18.83 -16.40 -24.27
CA MET A 186 -17.41 -16.31 -24.67
C MET A 186 -16.52 -16.56 -23.46
N ASP A 187 -15.24 -16.79 -23.69
CA ASP A 187 -14.22 -16.81 -22.65
C ASP A 187 -13.97 -15.38 -22.15
N CYS A 188 -14.24 -15.13 -20.88
CA CYS A 188 -14.08 -13.85 -20.22
C CYS A 188 -12.71 -13.71 -19.55
N SER A 189 -11.70 -14.46 -20.00
CA SER A 189 -10.31 -14.25 -19.55
C SER A 189 -9.84 -12.83 -19.90
N GLY A 190 -9.31 -12.13 -18.92
CA GLY A 190 -8.73 -10.80 -19.09
C GLY A 190 -7.21 -10.78 -18.99
N THR A 191 -6.65 -11.76 -18.22
CA THR A 191 -5.21 -11.88 -18.00
C THR A 191 -4.80 -13.36 -17.92
N ILE A 192 -3.60 -13.65 -18.41
CA ILE A 192 -2.88 -14.92 -18.17
C ILE A 192 -1.62 -14.58 -17.40
N SER A 193 -1.50 -15.08 -16.18
CA SER A 193 -0.25 -15.05 -15.41
C SER A 193 0.61 -16.24 -15.77
N VAL A 194 1.91 -16.03 -15.97
CA VAL A 194 2.90 -17.03 -16.34
C VAL A 194 3.84 -17.26 -15.18
N ILE A 195 3.95 -18.51 -14.72
CA ILE A 195 4.84 -18.92 -13.64
C ILE A 195 6.10 -19.49 -14.26
N SER A 196 7.26 -18.92 -13.93
CA SER A 196 8.54 -19.28 -14.52
C SER A 196 9.56 -19.79 -13.50
N GLU A 197 10.57 -20.49 -13.99
CA GLU A 197 11.80 -20.75 -13.23
C GLU A 197 12.60 -19.44 -13.13
N PRO A 198 13.02 -19.00 -11.91
CA PRO A 198 13.65 -17.70 -11.71
C PRO A 198 14.94 -17.47 -12.53
N ASP A 199 15.68 -18.55 -12.81
CA ASP A 199 16.93 -18.53 -13.57
C ASP A 199 16.72 -18.41 -15.10
N LYS A 200 15.49 -18.56 -15.59
CA LYS A 200 15.10 -18.43 -16.98
C LYS A 200 14.21 -17.22 -17.28
N ALA A 201 13.91 -16.39 -16.28
CA ALA A 201 12.98 -15.30 -16.39
C ALA A 201 13.27 -14.38 -17.59
N ASP A 202 14.52 -13.93 -17.78
CA ASP A 202 14.90 -13.03 -18.89
C ASP A 202 14.65 -13.68 -20.28
N THR A 203 14.86 -15.00 -20.40
CA THR A 203 14.65 -15.72 -21.67
C THR A 203 13.17 -15.89 -21.97
N ILE A 204 12.39 -16.16 -20.93
CA ILE A 204 10.94 -16.30 -21.03
C ILE A 204 10.31 -14.96 -21.37
N GLU A 205 10.74 -13.88 -20.72
CA GLU A 205 10.29 -12.53 -21.03
C GLU A 205 10.50 -12.16 -22.50
N ALA A 206 11.71 -12.43 -23.04
CA ALA A 206 11.99 -12.19 -24.45
C ALA A 206 11.10 -13.03 -25.39
N SER A 207 10.83 -14.28 -25.01
CA SER A 207 10.00 -15.21 -25.78
C SER A 207 8.52 -14.81 -25.75
N LEU A 208 8.02 -14.38 -24.59
CA LEU A 208 6.65 -13.87 -24.43
C LEU A 208 6.45 -12.59 -25.22
N ASN A 209 7.40 -11.64 -25.14
CA ASN A 209 7.36 -10.43 -25.96
C ASN A 209 7.31 -10.74 -27.45
N GLN A 210 8.11 -11.71 -27.92
CA GLN A 210 8.08 -12.15 -29.33
C GLN A 210 6.75 -12.81 -29.70
N LEU A 211 6.12 -13.55 -28.78
CA LEU A 211 4.85 -14.22 -29.01
C LEU A 211 3.69 -13.25 -29.21
N ILE A 212 3.69 -12.12 -28.50
CA ILE A 212 2.64 -11.10 -28.59
C ILE A 212 3.02 -9.96 -29.56
N ASP A 213 4.26 -9.96 -30.08
CA ASP A 213 4.73 -8.89 -30.99
C ASP A 213 3.82 -8.74 -32.21
N GLY A 214 3.51 -7.50 -32.55
CA GLY A 214 2.59 -7.16 -33.64
C GLY A 214 1.11 -7.23 -33.31
N ASN A 215 0.72 -7.65 -32.08
CA ASN A 215 -0.67 -7.61 -31.63
C ASN A 215 -0.89 -6.49 -30.60
N SER A 216 -1.38 -5.34 -31.08
CA SER A 216 -1.64 -4.16 -30.23
C SER A 216 -2.74 -4.37 -29.18
N ASP A 217 -3.53 -5.42 -29.30
CA ASP A 217 -4.62 -5.76 -28.37
C ASP A 217 -4.13 -6.55 -27.14
N LEU A 218 -2.86 -6.97 -27.14
CA LEU A 218 -2.21 -7.63 -26.03
C LEU A 218 -1.09 -6.75 -25.45
N VAL A 219 -0.93 -6.80 -24.15
CA VAL A 219 0.18 -6.17 -23.42
C VAL A 219 0.76 -7.17 -22.43
N MET A 220 2.06 -7.14 -22.23
CA MET A 220 2.71 -7.89 -21.18
C MET A 220 3.26 -6.92 -20.14
N ASP A 221 2.98 -7.21 -18.89
CA ASP A 221 3.54 -6.51 -17.74
C ASP A 221 4.31 -7.50 -16.87
N THR A 222 5.46 -7.08 -16.36
CA THR A 222 6.16 -7.81 -15.32
C THR A 222 5.73 -7.33 -13.94
N ILE A 223 5.83 -8.19 -12.92
CA ILE A 223 5.58 -7.77 -11.53
C ILE A 223 6.51 -6.62 -11.15
N GLU A 224 7.79 -6.65 -11.59
CA GLU A 224 8.75 -5.60 -11.28
C GLU A 224 8.37 -4.24 -11.89
N GLU A 225 7.90 -4.23 -13.15
CA GLU A 225 7.39 -3.01 -13.80
C GLU A 225 6.15 -2.48 -13.08
N SER A 226 5.21 -3.36 -12.71
CA SER A 226 4.01 -2.99 -11.97
C SER A 226 4.35 -2.39 -10.60
N ILE A 227 5.24 -3.00 -9.84
CA ILE A 227 5.72 -2.46 -8.55
C ILE A 227 6.38 -1.10 -8.77
N THR A 228 7.24 -0.98 -9.78
CA THR A 228 7.93 0.28 -10.12
C THR A 228 6.95 1.38 -10.51
N TYR A 229 5.94 1.06 -11.33
CA TYR A 229 4.88 1.98 -11.74
C TYR A 229 4.10 2.51 -10.53
N TYR A 230 3.62 1.62 -9.65
CA TYR A 230 2.89 2.02 -8.45
C TYR A 230 3.78 2.80 -7.48
N SER A 231 5.02 2.38 -7.25
CA SER A 231 5.98 3.10 -6.40
C SER A 231 6.23 4.51 -6.93
N ARG A 232 6.41 4.67 -8.24
CA ARG A 232 6.69 5.97 -8.87
C ARG A 232 5.50 6.92 -8.80
N ASN A 233 4.30 6.46 -9.11
CA ASN A 233 3.09 7.27 -9.04
C ASN A 233 2.80 7.76 -7.63
N GLN A 234 3.23 7.00 -6.66
CA GLN A 234 3.03 7.28 -5.25
C GLN A 234 4.09 8.23 -4.67
N GLN A 235 5.27 8.36 -5.29
CA GLN A 235 6.35 9.21 -4.81
C GLN A 235 6.00 10.71 -4.81
N LEU A 236 5.19 11.19 -5.72
CA LEU A 236 4.86 12.62 -5.84
C LEU A 236 4.13 13.20 -4.60
N PRO A 237 3.01 12.64 -4.12
CA PRO A 237 2.33 13.15 -2.93
C PRO A 237 3.18 13.00 -1.66
N PHE A 238 4.02 11.94 -1.59
CA PHE A 238 4.90 11.70 -0.44
C PHE A 238 6.15 12.55 -0.45
N GLY A 239 6.67 12.93 -1.62
CA GLY A 239 7.73 13.92 -1.73
C GLY A 239 7.36 15.24 -1.06
N ALA A 240 6.14 15.71 -1.27
CA ALA A 240 5.62 16.90 -0.61
C ALA A 240 5.54 16.73 0.93
N LEU A 241 5.02 15.59 1.41
CA LEU A 241 4.98 15.25 2.83
C LEU A 241 6.37 15.16 3.46
N LEU A 242 7.35 14.59 2.74
CA LEU A 242 8.75 14.52 3.17
C LEU A 242 9.36 15.93 3.34
N ILE A 243 9.12 16.84 2.40
CA ILE A 243 9.59 18.23 2.49
C ILE A 243 9.02 18.90 3.73
N VAL A 244 7.72 18.78 3.98
CA VAL A 244 7.08 19.29 5.19
C VAL A 244 7.71 18.69 6.46
N ALA A 245 7.98 17.38 6.46
CA ALA A 245 8.64 16.71 7.58
C ALA A 245 10.03 17.25 7.83
N ILE A 246 10.83 17.48 6.79
CA ILE A 246 12.18 18.06 6.90
C ILE A 246 12.10 19.48 7.49
N ILE A 247 11.17 20.31 7.03
CA ILE A 247 10.95 21.66 7.56
C ILE A 247 10.62 21.60 9.05
N VAL A 248 9.70 20.72 9.47
CA VAL A 248 9.33 20.55 10.88
C VAL A 248 10.53 20.10 11.72
N VAL A 249 11.35 19.17 11.20
CA VAL A 249 12.58 18.71 11.86
C VAL A 249 13.58 19.87 12.03
N CYS A 250 13.77 20.71 11.00
CA CYS A 250 14.64 21.88 11.07
C CYS A 250 14.16 22.88 12.13
N PHE A 251 12.87 23.21 12.16
CA PHE A 251 12.32 24.07 13.20
C PHE A 251 12.45 23.48 14.61
N SER A 252 12.21 22.17 14.75
CA SER A 252 12.37 21.46 16.02
C SER A 252 13.83 21.52 16.51
N PHE A 253 14.78 21.38 15.58
CA PHE A 253 16.21 21.49 15.87
C PHE A 253 16.59 22.90 16.35
N ILE A 254 16.15 23.95 15.64
CA ILE A 254 16.38 25.35 16.04
C ILE A 254 15.79 25.60 17.42
N ASN A 255 14.58 25.11 17.68
CA ASN A 255 13.93 25.28 18.99
C ASN A 255 14.70 24.56 20.11
N LEU A 256 15.20 23.32 19.85
CA LEU A 256 16.02 22.58 20.80
C LEU A 256 17.30 23.35 21.17
N VAL A 257 18.01 23.88 20.18
CA VAL A 257 19.22 24.68 20.38
C VAL A 257 18.91 25.91 21.19
N ASN A 258 17.87 26.66 20.81
CA ASN A 258 17.47 27.88 21.50
C ASN A 258 17.08 27.63 22.96
N THR A 259 16.25 26.61 23.20
CA THR A 259 15.82 26.22 24.55
C THR A 259 16.99 25.78 25.40
N THR A 260 17.94 24.98 24.87
CA THR A 260 19.12 24.54 25.60
C THR A 260 20.03 25.70 25.98
N ILE A 261 20.27 26.63 25.04
CA ILE A 261 21.09 27.83 25.30
C ILE A 261 20.41 28.75 26.34
N THR A 262 19.12 28.97 26.20
CA THR A 262 18.36 29.85 27.13
C THR A 262 18.33 29.27 28.55
N ASN A 263 18.05 27.96 28.68
CA ASN A 263 18.10 27.28 29.98
C ASN A 263 19.48 27.35 30.61
N PHE A 264 20.54 27.20 29.80
CA PHE A 264 21.89 27.33 30.30
C PHE A 264 22.22 28.77 30.76
N LEU A 265 21.81 29.81 29.99
CA LEU A 265 22.04 31.21 30.34
C LEU A 265 21.28 31.63 31.59
N SER A 266 20.02 31.19 31.75
CA SER A 266 19.20 31.51 32.93
C SER A 266 19.75 30.88 34.21
N ARG A 267 20.43 29.73 34.14
CA ARG A 267 21.01 29.01 35.30
C ARG A 267 22.49 29.29 35.50
N ARG A 268 23.04 30.26 34.76
CA ARG A 268 24.48 30.53 34.76
C ARG A 268 25.01 30.90 36.16
N GLN A 269 24.24 31.67 36.94
CA GLN A 269 24.58 32.06 38.33
C GLN A 269 24.60 30.84 39.25
N GLU A 270 23.59 29.95 39.18
CA GLU A 270 23.55 28.73 39.97
C GLU A 270 24.78 27.85 39.69
N ILE A 271 25.11 27.68 38.38
CA ILE A 271 26.28 26.91 37.94
C ILE A 271 27.59 27.54 38.47
N GLY A 272 27.69 28.90 38.44
CA GLY A 272 28.84 29.65 38.99
C GLY A 272 28.97 29.45 40.50
N MET A 273 27.87 29.49 41.25
CA MET A 273 27.87 29.23 42.70
C MET A 273 28.30 27.79 43.03
N LEU A 274 27.79 26.77 42.28
CA LEU A 274 28.17 25.38 42.42
C LEU A 274 29.70 25.16 42.19
N GLN A 275 30.26 25.86 41.20
CA GLN A 275 31.71 25.81 40.93
C GLN A 275 32.51 26.51 42.03
N ALA A 276 31.98 27.62 42.62
CA ALA A 276 32.64 28.31 43.74
C ALA A 276 32.67 27.48 45.01
N ILE A 277 31.68 26.60 45.23
CA ILE A 277 31.65 25.63 46.35
C ILE A 277 32.56 24.43 46.10
N GLY A 278 33.17 24.29 44.90
CA GLY A 278 34.15 23.24 44.59
C GLY A 278 33.67 22.15 43.61
N LEU A 279 32.52 22.37 42.91
CA LEU A 279 32.08 21.45 41.89
C LEU A 279 33.10 21.40 40.74
N SER A 280 33.65 20.21 40.47
CA SER A 280 34.60 20.05 39.38
C SER A 280 33.92 20.10 38.01
N LYS A 281 34.65 20.52 36.98
CA LYS A 281 34.15 20.56 35.59
C LYS A 281 33.61 19.23 35.09
N ARG A 282 34.21 18.10 35.51
CA ARG A 282 33.73 16.75 35.18
C ARG A 282 32.37 16.45 35.82
N GLN A 283 32.17 16.87 37.05
CA GLN A 283 30.91 16.70 37.76
C GLN A 283 29.83 17.57 37.14
N LEU A 284 30.14 18.84 36.78
CA LEU A 284 29.22 19.71 36.04
C LEU A 284 28.79 19.11 34.69
N MET A 285 29.80 18.61 33.91
CA MET A 285 29.50 17.97 32.62
C MET A 285 28.58 16.74 32.80
N LYS A 286 28.86 15.88 33.79
CA LYS A 286 28.01 14.73 34.10
C LYS A 286 26.61 15.15 34.49
N MET A 287 26.46 16.18 35.33
CA MET A 287 25.15 16.71 35.74
C MET A 287 24.32 17.16 34.53
N LEU A 288 24.92 17.97 33.64
CA LEU A 288 24.26 18.45 32.42
C LEU A 288 23.96 17.29 31.44
N CYS A 289 24.84 16.28 31.33
CA CYS A 289 24.57 15.09 30.54
C CYS A 289 23.38 14.30 31.07
N TYR A 290 23.29 14.05 32.37
CA TYR A 290 22.15 13.33 32.96
C TYR A 290 20.83 14.11 32.80
N GLU A 291 20.86 15.41 32.99
CA GLU A 291 19.70 16.27 32.76
C GLU A 291 19.25 16.20 31.29
N GLY A 292 20.18 16.30 30.35
CA GLY A 292 19.90 16.18 28.92
C GLY A 292 19.36 14.79 28.54
N MET A 293 19.92 13.72 29.11
CA MET A 293 19.44 12.35 28.90
C MET A 293 17.99 12.17 29.41
N LEU A 294 17.65 12.74 30.55
CA LEU A 294 16.29 12.69 31.09
C LEU A 294 15.30 13.41 30.16
N TYR A 295 15.64 14.61 29.68
CA TYR A 295 14.81 15.32 28.71
C TYR A 295 14.63 14.53 27.40
N SER A 296 15.72 13.95 26.90
CA SER A 296 15.70 13.12 25.69
C SER A 296 14.86 11.85 25.86
N ALA A 297 14.97 11.19 27.01
CA ALA A 297 14.20 10.00 27.33
C ALA A 297 12.71 10.32 27.42
N PHE A 298 12.34 11.42 28.09
CA PHE A 298 10.95 11.84 28.20
C PHE A 298 10.38 12.25 26.85
N ALA A 299 11.10 13.05 26.05
CA ALA A 299 10.70 13.44 24.72
C ALA A 299 10.50 12.22 23.81
N THR A 300 11.39 11.23 23.88
CA THR A 300 11.28 9.97 23.14
C THR A 300 10.06 9.16 23.57
N LEU A 301 9.81 9.07 24.88
CA LEU A 301 8.62 8.37 25.39
C LEU A 301 7.33 8.99 24.84
N VAL A 302 7.21 10.31 24.89
CA VAL A 302 6.05 11.05 24.36
C VAL A 302 5.93 10.86 22.84
N THR A 303 7.04 10.90 22.12
CA THR A 303 7.07 10.68 20.66
C THR A 303 6.64 9.26 20.31
N LEU A 304 7.07 8.25 21.07
CA LEU A 304 6.66 6.87 20.87
C LEU A 304 5.17 6.67 21.14
N LEU A 305 4.67 7.17 22.27
CA LEU A 305 3.27 6.99 22.64
C LEU A 305 2.31 7.71 21.67
N LEU A 306 2.57 8.99 21.41
CA LEU A 306 1.68 9.78 20.55
C LEU A 306 1.96 9.53 19.06
N GLY A 307 3.22 9.47 18.67
CA GLY A 307 3.62 9.32 17.26
C GLY A 307 3.29 7.95 16.69
N ALA A 308 3.52 6.86 17.44
CA ALA A 308 3.15 5.52 17.02
C ALA A 308 1.64 5.32 17.01
N GLY A 309 0.93 5.80 18.05
CA GLY A 309 -0.52 5.72 18.12
C GLY A 309 -1.22 6.48 16.98
N LEU A 310 -0.82 7.72 16.73
CA LEU A 310 -1.34 8.48 15.59
C LEU A 310 -0.95 7.86 14.25
N GLY A 311 0.27 7.31 14.13
CA GLY A 311 0.70 6.60 12.93
C GLY A 311 -0.16 5.38 12.63
N PHE A 312 -0.47 4.59 13.66
CA PHE A 312 -1.38 3.45 13.54
C PHE A 312 -2.78 3.88 13.09
N LEU A 313 -3.36 4.89 13.73
CA LEU A 313 -4.69 5.40 13.36
C LEU A 313 -4.73 5.93 11.92
N CYS A 314 -3.69 6.64 11.47
CA CYS A 314 -3.61 7.13 10.10
C CYS A 314 -3.54 5.97 9.09
N VAL A 315 -2.73 4.92 9.36
CA VAL A 315 -2.63 3.76 8.47
C VAL A 315 -3.96 2.99 8.44
N GLN A 316 -4.64 2.85 9.58
CA GLN A 316 -5.96 2.23 9.61
C GLN A 316 -7.00 3.03 8.80
N ALA A 317 -6.97 4.36 8.88
CA ALA A 317 -7.82 5.20 8.04
C ALA A 317 -7.48 5.08 6.54
N MET A 318 -6.19 4.90 6.19
CA MET A 318 -5.78 4.65 4.80
C MET A 318 -6.20 3.24 4.33
N LYS A 319 -6.17 2.26 5.22
CA LYS A 319 -6.57 0.88 4.92
C LYS A 319 -8.05 0.77 4.53
N THR A 320 -8.92 1.65 5.05
CA THR A 320 -10.33 1.68 4.63
C THR A 320 -10.53 2.15 3.19
N MET A 321 -9.58 2.95 2.66
CA MET A 321 -9.61 3.43 1.27
C MET A 321 -8.85 2.51 0.31
N ASN A 322 -7.83 1.82 0.82
CA ASN A 322 -7.00 0.90 0.04
C ASN A 322 -6.45 -0.18 0.99
N PRO A 323 -6.90 -1.46 0.87
CA PRO A 323 -6.58 -2.55 1.79
C PRO A 323 -5.12 -2.99 1.74
N TYR A 324 -4.37 -2.59 0.70
CA TYR A 324 -2.94 -2.90 0.61
C TYR A 324 -2.09 -2.18 1.66
N PHE A 325 -2.67 -1.21 2.41
CA PHE A 325 -1.94 -0.54 3.48
C PHE A 325 -1.86 -1.40 4.73
N ASP A 326 -0.63 -1.77 5.11
CA ASP A 326 -0.36 -2.43 6.37
C ASP A 326 0.51 -1.59 7.29
N TYR A 327 0.22 -1.64 8.60
CA TYR A 327 0.98 -0.92 9.59
C TYR A 327 2.35 -1.57 9.83
N SER A 328 3.42 -0.85 9.54
CA SER A 328 4.78 -1.23 9.88
C SER A 328 5.39 -0.22 10.86
N PHE A 329 5.97 -0.74 11.96
CA PHE A 329 6.58 0.10 12.97
C PHE A 329 7.98 0.56 12.52
N PRO A 330 8.28 1.88 12.50
CA PRO A 330 9.49 2.43 11.88
C PRO A 330 10.72 2.35 12.80
N TRP A 331 11.17 1.16 13.16
CA TRP A 331 12.29 0.94 14.10
C TRP A 331 13.57 1.67 13.71
N LEU A 332 13.96 1.59 12.44
CA LEU A 332 15.20 2.21 11.95
C LEU A 332 15.16 3.73 12.08
N VAL A 333 14.03 4.35 11.74
CA VAL A 333 13.86 5.79 11.83
C VAL A 333 13.92 6.27 13.27
N ILE A 334 13.33 5.52 14.20
CA ILE A 334 13.35 5.82 15.63
C ILE A 334 14.77 5.70 16.19
N LEU A 335 15.53 4.66 15.81
CA LEU A 335 16.93 4.50 16.23
C LEU A 335 17.82 5.63 15.68
N LEU A 336 17.63 6.01 14.41
CA LEU A 336 18.33 7.14 13.80
C LEU A 336 18.00 8.46 14.51
N TYR A 337 16.74 8.70 14.80
CA TYR A 337 16.29 9.88 15.56
C TYR A 337 16.96 9.95 16.94
N LEU A 338 16.97 8.84 17.69
CA LEU A 338 17.65 8.74 18.98
C LEU A 338 19.14 9.04 18.89
N ALA A 339 19.83 8.46 17.91
CA ALA A 339 21.24 8.68 17.69
C ALA A 339 21.55 10.17 17.40
N ILE A 340 20.79 10.79 16.50
CA ILE A 340 20.94 12.20 16.17
C ILE A 340 20.69 13.07 17.40
N LEU A 341 19.61 12.80 18.16
CA LEU A 341 19.25 13.56 19.35
C LEU A 341 20.37 13.50 20.42
N LEU A 342 20.95 12.33 20.67
CA LEU A 342 22.06 12.16 21.61
C LEU A 342 23.33 12.88 21.14
N ILE A 343 23.66 12.83 19.84
CA ILE A 343 24.82 13.53 19.26
C ILE A 343 24.65 15.04 19.43
N VAL A 344 23.50 15.58 19.06
CA VAL A 344 23.19 17.02 19.19
C VAL A 344 23.29 17.45 20.65
N GLN A 345 22.70 16.69 21.57
CA GLN A 345 22.77 16.96 22.99
C GLN A 345 24.22 17.00 23.49
N PHE A 346 25.02 16.05 23.09
CA PHE A 346 26.44 15.99 23.46
C PHE A 346 27.23 17.21 22.92
N ILE A 347 26.98 17.61 21.67
CA ILE A 347 27.59 18.79 21.05
C ILE A 347 27.21 20.06 21.82
N LEU A 348 25.91 20.24 22.12
CA LEU A 348 25.41 21.41 22.84
C LEU A 348 26.02 21.51 24.27
N ILE A 349 26.06 20.40 25.00
CA ILE A 349 26.67 20.35 26.33
C ILE A 349 28.17 20.64 26.27
N SER A 350 28.87 20.11 25.29
CA SER A 350 30.30 20.37 25.09
C SER A 350 30.57 21.84 24.76
N TYR A 351 29.74 22.44 23.90
CA TYR A 351 29.84 23.85 23.52
C TYR A 351 29.56 24.78 24.72
N THR A 352 28.47 24.54 25.46
CA THR A 352 28.10 25.36 26.64
C THR A 352 29.13 25.25 27.74
N THR A 353 29.65 24.07 28.04
CA THR A 353 30.72 23.84 29.02
C THR A 353 32.04 24.47 28.56
N GLY A 354 32.34 24.42 27.24
CA GLY A 354 33.50 25.10 26.66
C GLY A 354 33.43 26.64 26.74
N SER A 355 32.24 27.20 26.58
CA SER A 355 31.99 28.65 26.72
C SER A 355 32.24 29.14 28.15
N LEU A 356 31.89 28.37 29.18
CA LEU A 356 32.20 28.66 30.57
C LEU A 356 33.72 28.69 30.84
N ARG A 357 34.50 27.91 30.07
CA ARG A 357 35.95 27.83 30.25
C ARG A 357 36.67 29.12 29.89
N LYS A 358 36.11 29.96 29.05
CA LYS A 358 36.69 31.22 28.55
C LYS A 358 36.45 32.44 29.44
N LYS A 359 35.52 32.34 30.43
CA LYS A 359 35.19 33.45 31.33
C LYS A 359 35.66 33.14 32.76
N SER A 360 36.19 34.17 33.49
CA SER A 360 36.61 34.03 34.89
C SER A 360 35.39 33.79 35.79
N LEU A 361 35.57 33.05 36.90
CA LEU A 361 34.51 32.78 37.90
C LEU A 361 33.84 34.08 38.40
N VAL A 362 34.66 35.16 38.56
CA VAL A 362 34.21 36.50 39.01
C VAL A 362 33.27 37.13 37.96
N GLU A 363 33.57 36.96 36.67
CA GLU A 363 32.79 37.50 35.58
C GLU A 363 31.47 36.72 35.35
N GLN A 364 31.42 35.45 35.79
CA GLN A 364 30.23 34.62 35.72
C GLN A 364 29.19 35.01 36.80
N ILE A 365 29.66 35.50 37.94
CA ILE A 365 28.82 35.91 39.09
C ILE A 365 28.39 37.38 38.94
N ARG A 366 29.17 38.25 38.26
CA ARG A 366 28.98 39.70 38.17
C ARG A 366 28.00 40.19 37.08
N VAL A 367 27.38 39.27 36.32
CA VAL A 367 26.39 39.66 35.28
C VAL A 367 25.01 39.89 35.94
N THR A 368 24.96 40.94 36.75
CA THR A 368 23.74 41.55 37.20
C THR A 368 23.96 43.06 37.32
N GLU A 369 23.97 43.72 36.18
CA GLU A 369 23.55 45.11 35.98
C GLU A 369 23.25 45.34 34.51
#